data_8e749327990938d8d4744420e5618fe3
#
_entry.id   8e749327990938d8d4744420e5618fe3
#
_cell.length_a   1.000
_cell.length_b   1.000
_cell.length_c   1.000
_cell.angle_alpha   90.00
_cell.angle_beta   90.00
_cell.angle_gamma   90.00
#
_symmetry.space_group_name_H-M   'P 1'
#
loop_
_entity.id
_entity.type
_entity.pdbx_description
1 polymer ?
#
loop_
_entity_poly.entity_id
_entity_poly.type
_entity_poly.pdbx_seq_one_letter_code
_entity_poly.pdbx_strand_id
1 'polypeptide(L)'
;MIISASYKTDIPAFYGRWFLNRLDAGYCRMVNPYGGQTYRIDLTRPAVDGFIFWTKNVGPFLGALDSVAERGFPFVVQYSVTGLPTALERSVPAWETAVGHMARVRDRWGPRAAVWRYDPIALTDATPPDRHRETFAAIARSLRGVTDEVVVSFLQPYRKTARNLAAAGIGWRDPETEEKRAFLTDLAGIATGEGMALTLCTQPELVDTPGTAPARCVDALRLSDVAGFAVPAREKGNRPGCLCAESRDIGDYDSCPHGCVYCYAVADRSTAQQRFAAHDPEAEFLVTRPKRPSISSPPLGEG
;
A
#
# COMPACT_ATOMS: atom_id res chain seq x y z
N MET A 1 -16.45 9.60 3.26
CA MET A 1 -15.76 8.68 2.34
C MET A 1 -14.46 8.17 2.97
N ILE A 2 -14.01 6.95 2.66
CA ILE A 2 -12.69 6.46 3.10
C ILE A 2 -11.61 7.01 2.16
N ILE A 3 -10.49 7.49 2.72
CA ILE A 3 -9.33 7.98 1.96
C ILE A 3 -8.22 6.93 2.00
N SER A 4 -7.72 6.55 0.82
CA SER A 4 -6.53 5.69 0.65
C SER A 4 -5.28 6.56 0.47
N ALA A 5 -4.32 6.46 1.38
CA ALA A 5 -3.12 7.26 1.41
C ALA A 5 -1.85 6.37 1.49
N SER A 6 -1.38 5.68 0.46
CA SER A 6 -1.92 5.45 -0.87
C SER A 6 -1.42 4.09 -1.40
N TYR A 7 -2.17 3.41 -2.23
CA TYR A 7 -1.67 2.20 -2.92
C TYR A 7 -0.80 2.52 -4.16
N LYS A 8 -0.60 3.81 -4.49
CA LYS A 8 0.24 4.25 -5.63
C LYS A 8 1.60 4.75 -5.20
N THR A 9 1.72 5.27 -3.98
CA THR A 9 2.95 5.80 -3.41
C THR A 9 2.96 5.65 -1.89
N ASP A 10 4.13 5.64 -1.30
CA ASP A 10 4.27 5.54 0.16
C ASP A 10 4.25 6.94 0.80
N ILE A 11 3.02 7.44 1.07
CA ILE A 11 2.82 8.75 1.70
C ILE A 11 3.43 8.76 3.11
N PRO A 12 3.23 7.74 3.98
CA PRO A 12 3.84 7.72 5.30
C PRO A 12 5.37 7.79 5.29
N ALA A 13 6.01 7.11 4.35
CA ALA A 13 7.48 7.09 4.31
C ALA A 13 8.09 8.41 3.81
N PHE A 14 7.43 9.12 2.88
CA PHE A 14 8.07 10.19 2.11
C PHE A 14 7.33 11.52 2.08
N TYR A 15 6.02 11.53 2.28
CA TYR A 15 5.16 12.68 2.03
C TYR A 15 4.34 13.10 3.25
N GLY A 16 4.81 12.73 4.45
CA GLY A 16 4.09 12.99 5.71
C GLY A 16 3.80 14.47 5.95
N ARG A 17 4.76 15.36 5.66
CA ARG A 17 4.56 16.81 5.80
C ARG A 17 3.51 17.33 4.82
N TRP A 18 3.56 16.92 3.55
CA TRP A 18 2.52 17.26 2.57
C TRP A 18 1.14 16.80 3.04
N PHE A 19 1.05 15.57 3.52
CA PHE A 19 -0.22 15.03 4.02
C PHE A 19 -0.80 15.89 5.13
N LEU A 20 0.00 16.27 6.14
CA LEU A 20 -0.44 17.14 7.24
C LEU A 20 -0.86 18.52 6.73
N ASN A 21 -0.10 19.15 5.85
CA ASN A 21 -0.44 20.43 5.25
C ASN A 21 -1.77 20.36 4.47
N ARG A 22 -2.03 19.24 3.77
CA ARG A 22 -3.31 19.03 3.07
C ARG A 22 -4.46 18.77 4.04
N LEU A 23 -4.19 18.05 5.13
CA LEU A 23 -5.18 17.82 6.18
C LEU A 23 -5.58 19.15 6.87
N ASP A 24 -4.61 20.02 7.15
CA ASP A 24 -4.84 21.35 7.71
C ASP A 24 -5.60 22.27 6.73
N ALA A 25 -5.26 22.22 5.45
CA ALA A 25 -5.99 22.96 4.41
C ALA A 25 -7.41 22.40 4.13
N GLY A 26 -7.72 21.18 4.63
CA GLY A 26 -9.00 20.51 4.43
C GLY A 26 -9.22 19.93 3.04
N TYR A 27 -8.21 19.91 2.17
CA TYR A 27 -8.32 19.31 0.83
C TYR A 27 -6.96 19.04 0.18
N CYS A 28 -6.98 18.17 -0.83
CA CYS A 28 -5.91 18.04 -1.80
C CYS A 28 -6.48 18.01 -3.23
N ARG A 29 -5.60 18.13 -4.22
CA ARG A 29 -5.94 17.99 -5.63
C ARG A 29 -5.29 16.77 -6.25
N MET A 30 -6.02 16.11 -7.12
CA MET A 30 -5.57 14.93 -7.86
C MET A 30 -5.78 15.13 -9.35
N VAL A 31 -4.93 14.46 -10.14
CA VAL A 31 -5.10 14.37 -11.58
C VAL A 31 -5.54 12.95 -11.94
N ASN A 32 -6.63 12.83 -12.71
CA ASN A 32 -7.02 11.55 -13.28
C ASN A 32 -5.91 11.04 -14.21
N PRO A 33 -5.28 9.88 -13.92
CA PRO A 33 -4.16 9.38 -14.73
C PRO A 33 -4.55 9.04 -16.17
N TYR A 34 -5.85 8.78 -16.43
CA TYR A 34 -6.34 8.38 -17.74
C TYR A 34 -6.88 9.55 -18.58
N GLY A 35 -7.51 10.53 -17.94
CA GLY A 35 -8.15 11.65 -18.63
C GLY A 35 -7.50 13.00 -18.40
N GLY A 36 -6.56 13.11 -17.48
CA GLY A 36 -5.85 14.35 -17.17
C GLY A 36 -6.69 15.42 -16.45
N GLN A 37 -7.99 15.16 -16.19
CA GLN A 37 -8.84 16.10 -15.45
C GLN A 37 -8.36 16.20 -14.00
N THR A 38 -8.37 17.43 -13.50
CA THR A 38 -8.08 17.74 -12.10
C THR A 38 -9.38 17.75 -11.30
N TYR A 39 -9.34 17.14 -10.11
CA TYR A 39 -10.44 17.18 -9.16
C TYR A 39 -9.92 17.42 -7.75
N ARG A 40 -10.76 18.03 -6.93
CA ARG A 40 -10.52 18.28 -5.52
C ARG A 40 -11.06 17.13 -4.69
N ILE A 41 -10.30 16.69 -3.70
CA ILE A 41 -10.72 15.75 -2.67
C ILE A 41 -10.81 16.51 -1.36
N ASP A 42 -11.98 16.50 -0.75
CA ASP A 42 -12.23 17.08 0.57
C ASP A 42 -11.63 16.17 1.64
N LEU A 43 -10.85 16.75 2.55
CA LEU A 43 -10.20 16.09 3.67
C LEU A 43 -10.74 16.57 5.03
N THR A 44 -11.85 17.29 5.04
CA THR A 44 -12.49 17.75 6.28
C THR A 44 -13.18 16.60 7.02
N ARG A 45 -13.33 16.75 8.34
CA ARG A 45 -13.94 15.71 9.19
C ARG A 45 -15.35 15.26 8.75
N PRO A 46 -16.26 16.15 8.28
CA PRO A 46 -17.56 15.75 7.77
C PRO A 46 -17.51 14.94 6.47
N ALA A 47 -16.45 15.10 5.65
CA ALA A 47 -16.33 14.46 4.36
C ALA A 47 -15.59 13.10 4.43
N VAL A 48 -14.71 12.94 5.44
CA VAL A 48 -13.83 11.77 5.56
C VAL A 48 -14.24 10.92 6.76
N ASP A 49 -14.55 9.65 6.51
CA ASP A 49 -14.88 8.67 7.53
C ASP A 49 -13.63 8.08 8.19
N GLY A 50 -12.49 8.08 7.49
CA GLY A 50 -11.20 7.62 7.99
C GLY A 50 -10.18 7.39 6.89
N PHE A 51 -8.98 7.00 7.30
CA PHE A 51 -7.82 6.83 6.42
C PHE A 51 -7.32 5.38 6.39
N ILE A 52 -6.88 4.93 5.22
CA ILE A 52 -6.07 3.71 5.06
C ILE A 52 -4.68 4.15 4.58
N PHE A 53 -3.68 3.96 5.42
CA PHE A 53 -2.28 4.27 5.10
C PHE A 53 -1.56 3.01 4.60
N TRP A 54 -0.92 3.11 3.45
CA TRP A 54 -0.15 2.03 2.85
C TRP A 54 1.32 2.38 2.92
N THR A 55 2.13 1.52 3.53
CA THR A 55 3.53 1.87 3.74
C THR A 55 4.44 0.64 3.85
N LYS A 56 5.70 0.84 3.51
CA LYS A 56 6.83 -0.03 3.88
C LYS A 56 7.69 0.59 4.99
N ASN A 57 7.35 1.83 5.44
CA ASN A 57 8.05 2.48 6.53
C ASN A 57 7.17 3.56 7.20
N VAL A 58 6.45 3.18 8.25
CA VAL A 58 5.63 4.13 9.01
C VAL A 58 6.45 4.98 9.99
N GLY A 59 7.72 4.62 10.24
CA GLY A 59 8.56 5.29 11.25
C GLY A 59 8.53 6.82 11.17
N PRO A 60 8.80 7.44 10.00
CA PRO A 60 8.74 8.91 9.85
C PRO A 60 7.34 9.51 10.06
N PHE A 61 6.30 8.69 10.01
CA PHE A 61 4.90 9.13 10.05
C PHE A 61 4.21 8.92 11.40
N LEU A 62 4.88 8.33 12.39
CA LEU A 62 4.26 8.03 13.70
C LEU A 62 3.69 9.29 14.36
N GLY A 63 4.41 10.41 14.34
CA GLY A 63 3.90 11.69 14.84
C GLY A 63 2.73 12.26 14.02
N ALA A 64 2.69 11.98 12.72
CA ALA A 64 1.55 12.36 11.89
C ALA A 64 0.30 11.53 12.19
N LEU A 65 0.45 10.26 12.55
CA LEU A 65 -0.67 9.43 13.03
C LEU A 65 -1.29 9.99 14.31
N ASP A 66 -0.48 10.57 15.23
CA ASP A 66 -0.99 11.27 16.39
C ASP A 66 -1.89 12.44 15.98
N SER A 67 -1.39 13.26 15.05
CA SER A 67 -2.12 14.42 14.52
C SER A 67 -3.43 14.01 13.81
N VAL A 68 -3.45 12.85 13.14
CA VAL A 68 -4.67 12.29 12.53
C VAL A 68 -5.68 11.87 13.61
N ALA A 69 -5.21 11.14 14.62
CA ALA A 69 -6.05 10.68 15.74
C ALA A 69 -6.62 11.87 16.56
N GLU A 70 -5.80 12.87 16.88
CA GLU A 70 -6.20 14.09 17.61
C GLU A 70 -7.30 14.88 16.88
N ARG A 71 -7.31 14.84 15.54
CA ARG A 71 -8.38 15.43 14.72
C ARG A 71 -9.63 14.55 14.62
N GLY A 72 -9.66 13.42 15.34
CA GLY A 72 -10.77 12.48 15.40
C GLY A 72 -10.93 11.57 14.19
N PHE A 73 -9.92 11.45 13.33
CA PHE A 73 -9.96 10.52 12.18
C PHE A 73 -9.49 9.14 12.59
N PRO A 74 -10.31 8.10 12.46
CA PRO A 74 -9.85 6.72 12.57
C PRO A 74 -8.98 6.37 11.38
N PHE A 75 -8.05 5.44 11.58
CA PHE A 75 -7.19 4.97 10.50
C PHE A 75 -6.74 3.52 10.69
N VAL A 76 -6.37 2.89 9.59
CA VAL A 76 -5.71 1.58 9.56
C VAL A 76 -4.42 1.71 8.74
N VAL A 77 -3.34 1.14 9.26
CA VAL A 77 -2.05 1.06 8.57
C VAL A 77 -1.90 -0.30 7.90
N GLN A 78 -1.88 -0.32 6.59
CA GLN A 78 -1.53 -1.48 5.76
C GLN A 78 -0.01 -1.50 5.60
N TYR A 79 0.69 -2.26 6.46
CA TYR A 79 2.15 -2.24 6.54
C TYR A 79 2.78 -3.42 5.82
N SER A 80 3.46 -3.16 4.71
CA SER A 80 4.15 -4.20 3.95
C SER A 80 5.51 -4.51 4.59
N VAL A 81 5.64 -5.71 5.16
CA VAL A 81 6.85 -6.26 5.78
C VAL A 81 7.12 -7.62 5.15
N THR A 82 8.07 -7.67 4.22
CA THR A 82 8.32 -8.84 3.37
C THR A 82 9.64 -9.55 3.68
N GLY A 83 10.61 -8.84 4.28
CA GLY A 83 11.95 -9.36 4.47
C GLY A 83 12.69 -9.70 3.17
N LEU A 84 12.24 -9.15 2.04
CA LEU A 84 12.90 -9.34 0.76
C LEU A 84 14.28 -8.67 0.73
N PRO A 85 15.25 -9.24 0.01
CA PRO A 85 16.61 -8.67 -0.05
C PRO A 85 16.65 -7.30 -0.74
N THR A 86 17.70 -6.52 -0.45
CA THR A 86 17.91 -5.17 -1.00
C THR A 86 17.98 -5.15 -2.53
N ALA A 87 18.31 -6.28 -3.17
CA ALA A 87 18.22 -6.42 -4.62
C ALA A 87 16.78 -6.23 -5.14
N LEU A 88 15.77 -6.61 -4.36
CA LEU A 88 14.34 -6.45 -4.67
C LEU A 88 13.75 -5.18 -4.04
N GLU A 89 14.20 -4.78 -2.84
CA GLU A 89 13.68 -3.64 -2.06
C GLU A 89 14.81 -2.72 -1.61
N ARG A 90 15.21 -1.79 -2.51
CA ARG A 90 16.47 -1.03 -2.38
C ARG A 90 16.54 -0.08 -1.20
N SER A 91 15.42 0.54 -0.82
CA SER A 91 15.37 1.57 0.22
C SER A 91 14.22 1.32 1.20
N VAL A 92 13.98 0.04 1.52
CA VAL A 92 13.02 -0.40 2.52
C VAL A 92 13.78 -0.73 3.81
N PRO A 93 13.28 -0.37 4.99
CA PRO A 93 13.94 -0.72 6.26
C PRO A 93 13.98 -2.24 6.48
N ALA A 94 14.91 -2.70 7.29
CA ALA A 94 14.95 -4.08 7.74
C ALA A 94 13.61 -4.47 8.41
N TRP A 95 13.19 -5.73 8.23
CA TRP A 95 11.88 -6.17 8.71
C TRP A 95 11.78 -6.09 10.26
N GLU A 96 12.87 -6.24 10.98
CA GLU A 96 12.93 -6.09 12.43
C GLU A 96 12.55 -4.67 12.87
N THR A 97 13.03 -3.66 12.13
CA THR A 97 12.65 -2.26 12.35
C THR A 97 11.17 -2.05 12.07
N ALA A 98 10.65 -2.64 10.99
CA ALA A 98 9.25 -2.52 10.61
C ALA A 98 8.32 -3.18 11.65
N VAL A 99 8.70 -4.34 12.20
CA VAL A 99 8.00 -5.00 13.32
C VAL A 99 7.95 -4.09 14.55
N GLY A 100 9.07 -3.46 14.91
CA GLY A 100 9.11 -2.48 16.01
C GLY A 100 8.18 -1.28 15.78
N HIS A 101 8.03 -0.82 14.55
CA HIS A 101 7.08 0.22 14.20
C HIS A 101 5.62 -0.26 14.30
N MET A 102 5.31 -1.48 13.86
CA MET A 102 3.97 -2.06 14.01
C MET A 102 3.57 -2.21 15.48
N ALA A 103 4.50 -2.65 16.33
CA ALA A 103 4.27 -2.74 17.76
C ALA A 103 3.89 -1.36 18.36
N ARG A 104 4.58 -0.28 17.96
CA ARG A 104 4.24 1.08 18.38
C ARG A 104 2.85 1.52 17.92
N VAL A 105 2.45 1.16 16.70
CA VAL A 105 1.09 1.45 16.18
C VAL A 105 0.06 0.70 17.04
N ARG A 106 0.29 -0.57 17.32
CA ARG A 106 -0.60 -1.39 18.17
C ARG A 106 -0.71 -0.86 19.59
N ASP A 107 0.40 -0.45 20.19
CA ASP A 107 0.43 0.03 21.59
C ASP A 107 -0.31 1.35 21.76
N ARG A 108 -0.35 2.19 20.72
CA ARG A 108 -0.99 3.51 20.77
C ARG A 108 -2.45 3.50 20.31
N TRP A 109 -2.80 2.69 19.32
CA TRP A 109 -4.12 2.73 18.67
C TRP A 109 -4.83 1.36 18.62
N GLY A 110 -4.27 0.36 19.26
CA GLY A 110 -4.86 -0.97 19.39
C GLY A 110 -4.49 -1.95 18.28
N PRO A 111 -4.78 -3.26 18.49
CA PRO A 111 -4.32 -4.34 17.60
C PRO A 111 -4.99 -4.32 16.20
N ARG A 112 -6.11 -3.62 16.07
CA ARG A 112 -6.83 -3.49 14.80
C ARG A 112 -6.29 -2.34 13.93
N ALA A 113 -5.43 -1.46 14.48
CA ALA A 113 -4.91 -0.28 13.78
C ALA A 113 -3.84 -0.61 12.73
N ALA A 114 -3.20 -1.78 12.80
CA ALA A 114 -2.21 -2.22 11.82
C ALA A 114 -2.55 -3.60 11.26
N VAL A 115 -2.33 -3.76 9.95
CA VAL A 115 -2.42 -5.03 9.22
C VAL A 115 -1.06 -5.33 8.64
N TRP A 116 -0.55 -6.53 8.87
CA TRP A 116 0.66 -6.99 8.22
C TRP A 116 0.37 -7.39 6.77
N ARG A 117 1.22 -6.93 5.85
CA ARG A 117 1.17 -7.34 4.44
C ARG A 117 2.48 -8.05 4.10
N TYR A 118 2.40 -9.35 3.86
CA TYR A 118 3.47 -10.11 3.24
C TYR A 118 3.21 -10.19 1.75
N ASP A 119 3.31 -9.04 1.09
CA ASP A 119 2.81 -8.79 -0.25
C ASP A 119 3.79 -7.88 -1.04
N PRO A 120 4.33 -8.39 -2.16
CA PRO A 120 4.03 -9.68 -2.79
C PRO A 120 4.94 -10.83 -2.31
N ILE A 121 4.46 -12.08 -2.47
CA ILE A 121 5.30 -13.27 -2.50
C ILE A 121 5.96 -13.31 -3.88
N ALA A 122 7.25 -13.03 -3.95
CA ALA A 122 8.02 -12.99 -5.19
C ALA A 122 9.01 -14.16 -5.21
N LEU A 123 8.70 -15.22 -5.96
CA LEU A 123 9.61 -16.36 -6.11
C LEU A 123 10.70 -16.03 -7.13
N THR A 124 11.89 -15.83 -6.63
CA THR A 124 13.09 -15.49 -7.40
C THR A 124 14.25 -16.42 -7.06
N ASP A 125 15.35 -16.32 -7.81
CA ASP A 125 16.57 -17.08 -7.48
C ASP A 125 17.10 -16.76 -6.08
N ALA A 126 16.89 -15.52 -5.60
CA ALA A 126 17.29 -15.07 -4.27
C ALA A 126 16.25 -15.36 -3.18
N THR A 127 15.01 -15.67 -3.55
CA THR A 127 13.88 -15.87 -2.65
C THR A 127 13.10 -17.13 -3.04
N PRO A 128 13.69 -18.33 -2.88
CA PRO A 128 13.01 -19.59 -3.12
C PRO A 128 11.92 -19.84 -2.05
N PRO A 129 11.01 -20.82 -2.25
CA PRO A 129 9.90 -21.09 -1.35
C PRO A 129 10.31 -21.28 0.13
N ASP A 130 11.39 -22.01 0.39
CA ASP A 130 11.84 -22.27 1.77
C ASP A 130 12.30 -21.00 2.49
N ARG A 131 13.01 -20.12 1.77
CA ARG A 131 13.38 -18.81 2.32
C ARG A 131 12.16 -17.96 2.66
N HIS A 132 11.11 -18.01 1.83
CA HIS A 132 9.85 -17.35 2.15
C HIS A 132 9.20 -17.93 3.42
N ARG A 133 9.16 -19.28 3.57
CA ARG A 133 8.62 -19.93 4.78
C ARG A 133 9.38 -19.51 6.03
N GLU A 134 10.70 -19.54 5.99
CA GLU A 134 11.57 -19.14 7.10
C GLU A 134 11.36 -17.67 7.48
N THR A 135 11.40 -16.78 6.49
CA THR A 135 11.23 -15.34 6.70
C THR A 135 9.83 -15.02 7.21
N PHE A 136 8.80 -15.61 6.60
CA PHE A 136 7.41 -15.44 7.03
C PHE A 136 7.21 -15.91 8.48
N ALA A 137 7.74 -17.08 8.84
CA ALA A 137 7.64 -17.60 10.19
C ALA A 137 8.38 -16.72 11.22
N ALA A 138 9.54 -16.16 10.88
CA ALA A 138 10.28 -15.24 11.74
C ALA A 138 9.51 -13.95 11.99
N ILE A 139 8.95 -13.34 10.94
CA ILE A 139 8.14 -12.12 11.04
C ILE A 139 6.84 -12.42 11.78
N ALA A 140 6.12 -13.50 11.45
CA ALA A 140 4.87 -13.90 12.10
C ALA A 140 5.05 -14.07 13.62
N ARG A 141 6.10 -14.78 14.04
CA ARG A 141 6.44 -14.93 15.46
C ARG A 141 6.67 -13.61 16.16
N SER A 142 7.35 -12.68 15.50
CA SER A 142 7.64 -11.34 16.03
C SER A 142 6.42 -10.42 16.06
N LEU A 143 5.39 -10.72 15.26
CA LEU A 143 4.12 -9.97 15.20
C LEU A 143 3.00 -10.61 16.04
N ARG A 144 3.26 -11.69 16.78
CA ARG A 144 2.28 -12.32 17.68
C ARG A 144 1.71 -11.28 18.64
N GLY A 145 0.38 -11.12 18.64
CA GLY A 145 -0.33 -10.12 19.46
C GLY A 145 -0.13 -8.66 19.03
N VAL A 146 0.60 -8.41 17.95
CA VAL A 146 0.76 -7.06 17.36
C VAL A 146 -0.32 -6.80 16.32
N THR A 147 -0.65 -7.79 15.52
CA THR A 147 -1.73 -7.76 14.54
C THR A 147 -2.49 -9.09 14.54
N ASP A 148 -3.71 -9.08 14.07
CA ASP A 148 -4.61 -10.22 13.96
C ASP A 148 -4.74 -10.76 12.53
N GLU A 149 -4.09 -10.10 11.56
CA GLU A 149 -4.23 -10.43 10.14
C GLU A 149 -2.93 -10.26 9.39
N VAL A 150 -2.67 -11.20 8.47
CA VAL A 150 -1.65 -11.06 7.43
C VAL A 150 -2.31 -11.16 6.05
N VAL A 151 -2.09 -10.14 5.22
CA VAL A 151 -2.53 -10.12 3.82
C VAL A 151 -1.39 -10.59 2.94
N VAL A 152 -1.66 -11.54 2.06
CA VAL A 152 -0.68 -12.06 1.09
C VAL A 152 -1.20 -11.94 -0.34
N SER A 153 -0.30 -11.89 -1.32
CA SER A 153 -0.57 -12.19 -2.71
C SER A 153 0.71 -12.63 -3.43
N PHE A 154 0.60 -13.50 -4.43
CA PHE A 154 1.74 -13.76 -5.31
C PHE A 154 1.99 -12.58 -6.24
N LEU A 155 3.26 -12.39 -6.59
CA LEU A 155 3.68 -11.37 -7.54
C LEU A 155 2.90 -11.51 -8.85
N GLN A 156 2.26 -10.40 -9.26
CA GLN A 156 1.53 -10.34 -10.53
C GLN A 156 2.48 -9.89 -11.66
N PRO A 157 2.54 -10.64 -12.77
CA PRO A 157 3.47 -10.37 -13.87
C PRO A 157 3.00 -9.23 -14.78
N TYR A 158 2.83 -8.02 -14.23
CA TYR A 158 2.60 -6.85 -15.08
C TYR A 158 3.81 -6.62 -16.01
N ARG A 159 3.57 -6.16 -17.24
CA ARG A 159 4.64 -5.87 -18.22
C ARG A 159 5.76 -4.99 -17.65
N LYS A 160 5.40 -4.03 -16.82
CA LYS A 160 6.33 -3.15 -16.12
C LYS A 160 7.18 -3.91 -15.09
N THR A 161 6.56 -4.75 -14.28
CA THR A 161 7.21 -5.60 -13.27
C THR A 161 8.22 -6.56 -13.92
N ALA A 162 7.79 -7.30 -14.95
CA ALA A 162 8.66 -8.22 -15.67
C ALA A 162 9.87 -7.52 -16.30
N ARG A 163 9.66 -6.35 -16.92
CA ARG A 163 10.75 -5.53 -17.49
C ARG A 163 11.75 -5.09 -16.42
N ASN A 164 11.27 -4.62 -15.27
CA ASN A 164 12.14 -4.11 -14.20
C ASN A 164 12.93 -5.24 -13.53
N LEU A 165 12.35 -6.42 -13.34
CA LEU A 165 13.03 -7.61 -12.83
C LEU A 165 14.14 -8.06 -13.82
N ALA A 166 13.82 -8.14 -15.11
CA ALA A 166 14.80 -8.47 -16.15
C ALA A 166 15.95 -7.46 -16.21
N ALA A 167 15.65 -6.15 -16.14
CA ALA A 167 16.66 -5.10 -16.12
C ALA A 167 17.56 -5.14 -14.86
N ALA A 168 17.05 -5.68 -13.76
CA ALA A 168 17.81 -5.92 -12.53
C ALA A 168 18.59 -7.24 -12.54
N GLY A 169 18.48 -8.06 -13.58
CA GLY A 169 19.10 -9.38 -13.67
C GLY A 169 18.52 -10.39 -12.68
N ILE A 170 17.27 -10.23 -12.27
CA ILE A 170 16.61 -11.10 -11.31
C ILE A 170 15.73 -12.10 -12.05
N GLY A 171 16.08 -13.38 -11.97
CA GLY A 171 15.24 -14.48 -12.39
C GLY A 171 14.04 -14.62 -11.46
N TRP A 172 12.85 -14.76 -12.01
CA TRP A 172 11.63 -14.97 -11.25
C TRP A 172 10.70 -15.95 -11.97
N ARG A 173 9.81 -16.58 -11.23
CA ARG A 173 8.81 -17.46 -11.81
C ARG A 173 7.44 -17.22 -11.16
N ASP A 174 6.39 -17.48 -11.92
CA ASP A 174 5.03 -17.61 -11.42
C ASP A 174 4.73 -19.10 -11.21
N PRO A 175 4.50 -19.57 -9.96
CA PRO A 175 4.24 -20.97 -9.70
C PRO A 175 2.90 -21.42 -10.30
N GLU A 176 2.77 -22.71 -10.58
CA GLU A 176 1.49 -23.33 -10.93
C GLU A 176 0.49 -23.23 -9.77
N THR A 177 -0.79 -23.27 -10.09
CA THR A 177 -1.88 -23.08 -9.10
C THR A 177 -1.78 -24.03 -7.92
N GLU A 178 -1.48 -25.28 -8.15
CA GLU A 178 -1.36 -26.31 -7.09
C GLU A 178 -0.15 -26.04 -6.19
N GLU A 179 0.96 -25.58 -6.75
CA GLU A 179 2.13 -25.16 -5.96
C GLU A 179 1.79 -23.93 -5.08
N LYS A 180 1.07 -22.96 -5.65
CA LYS A 180 0.59 -21.79 -4.90
C LYS A 180 -0.32 -22.20 -3.74
N ARG A 181 -1.26 -23.14 -3.98
CA ARG A 181 -2.18 -23.65 -2.94
C ARG A 181 -1.43 -24.36 -1.82
N ALA A 182 -0.52 -25.26 -2.15
CA ALA A 182 0.31 -25.96 -1.15
C ALA A 182 1.12 -24.94 -0.31
N PHE A 183 1.73 -23.97 -0.98
CA PHE A 183 2.50 -22.93 -0.31
C PHE A 183 1.63 -22.04 0.62
N LEU A 184 0.44 -21.63 0.17
CA LEU A 184 -0.50 -20.86 0.99
C LEU A 184 -0.98 -21.64 2.20
N THR A 185 -1.20 -22.96 2.08
CA THR A 185 -1.58 -23.82 3.20
C THR A 185 -0.48 -23.81 4.28
N ASP A 186 0.80 -23.89 3.89
CA ASP A 186 1.91 -23.80 4.82
C ASP A 186 1.93 -22.45 5.55
N LEU A 187 1.81 -21.35 4.80
CA LEU A 187 1.80 -20.00 5.38
C LEU A 187 0.59 -19.77 6.29
N ALA A 188 -0.57 -20.30 5.92
CA ALA A 188 -1.80 -20.21 6.73
C ALA A 188 -1.63 -20.96 8.07
N GLY A 189 -1.01 -22.15 8.04
CA GLY A 189 -0.67 -22.89 9.26
C GLY A 189 0.26 -22.09 10.18
N ILE A 190 1.30 -21.45 9.62
CA ILE A 190 2.22 -20.59 10.37
C ILE A 190 1.48 -19.38 10.95
N ALA A 191 0.69 -18.67 10.16
CA ALA A 191 -0.06 -17.49 10.60
C ALA A 191 -1.04 -17.84 11.74
N THR A 192 -1.80 -18.91 11.58
CA THR A 192 -2.74 -19.41 12.61
C THR A 192 -2.03 -19.78 13.90
N GLY A 193 -0.86 -20.44 13.81
CA GLY A 193 -0.04 -20.77 14.98
C GLY A 193 0.46 -19.54 15.75
N GLU A 194 0.54 -18.39 15.09
CA GLU A 194 0.94 -17.10 15.68
C GLU A 194 -0.28 -16.19 15.99
N GLY A 195 -1.51 -16.71 15.87
CA GLY A 195 -2.75 -16.00 16.22
C GLY A 195 -3.24 -15.01 15.16
N MET A 196 -2.85 -15.18 13.89
CA MET A 196 -3.24 -14.32 12.77
C MET A 196 -4.07 -15.09 11.74
N ALA A 197 -5.08 -14.43 11.17
CA ALA A 197 -5.76 -14.90 9.97
C ALA A 197 -4.93 -14.57 8.73
N LEU A 198 -4.75 -15.55 7.83
CA LEU A 198 -4.16 -15.29 6.51
C LEU A 198 -5.26 -14.95 5.52
N THR A 199 -5.13 -13.78 4.89
CA THR A 199 -6.07 -13.30 3.86
C THR A 199 -5.37 -13.08 2.53
N LEU A 200 -6.09 -13.35 1.43
CA LEU A 200 -5.53 -13.33 0.08
C LEU A 200 -6.08 -12.14 -0.71
N CYS A 201 -5.17 -11.29 -1.22
CA CYS A 201 -5.54 -10.10 -1.99
C CYS A 201 -5.70 -10.42 -3.48
N THR A 202 -6.92 -10.31 -3.99
CA THR A 202 -7.24 -10.35 -5.44
C THR A 202 -6.64 -11.49 -6.27
N GLN A 203 -6.70 -12.70 -5.75
CA GLN A 203 -6.38 -13.96 -6.45
C GLN A 203 -7.53 -14.95 -6.20
N PRO A 204 -8.71 -14.73 -6.82
CA PRO A 204 -9.92 -15.48 -6.55
C PRO A 204 -9.77 -16.99 -6.82
N GLU A 205 -8.87 -17.36 -7.72
CA GLU A 205 -8.56 -18.75 -8.06
C GLU A 205 -7.89 -19.52 -6.91
N LEU A 206 -7.39 -18.81 -5.90
CA LEU A 206 -6.68 -19.37 -4.74
C LEU A 206 -7.47 -19.24 -3.43
N VAL A 207 -8.60 -18.54 -3.44
CA VAL A 207 -9.33 -18.21 -2.20
C VAL A 207 -9.91 -19.42 -1.46
N ASP A 208 -10.14 -20.52 -2.18
CA ASP A 208 -10.61 -21.79 -1.60
C ASP A 208 -9.50 -22.66 -0.98
N THR A 209 -8.27 -22.12 -0.91
CA THR A 209 -7.16 -22.82 -0.25
C THR A 209 -7.44 -22.91 1.25
N PRO A 210 -7.27 -24.10 1.87
CA PRO A 210 -7.51 -24.28 3.30
C PRO A 210 -6.74 -23.27 4.16
N GLY A 211 -7.41 -22.65 5.14
CA GLY A 211 -6.82 -21.66 6.05
C GLY A 211 -6.68 -20.25 5.46
N THR A 212 -7.17 -20.00 4.24
CA THR A 212 -7.19 -18.66 3.64
C THR A 212 -8.60 -18.07 3.64
N ALA A 213 -8.67 -16.74 3.57
CA ALA A 213 -9.91 -16.00 3.36
C ALA A 213 -9.65 -14.83 2.39
N PRO A 214 -10.66 -14.29 1.71
CA PRO A 214 -10.48 -13.14 0.85
C PRO A 214 -10.16 -11.87 1.66
N ALA A 215 -9.14 -11.12 1.24
CA ALA A 215 -8.72 -9.89 1.91
C ALA A 215 -9.62 -8.70 1.58
N ARG A 216 -9.83 -7.85 2.59
CA ARG A 216 -10.38 -6.49 2.45
C ARG A 216 -9.32 -5.47 2.84
N CYS A 217 -8.49 -5.04 1.88
CA CYS A 217 -7.40 -4.13 2.19
C CYS A 217 -7.87 -2.71 2.55
N VAL A 218 -8.97 -2.23 1.97
CA VAL A 218 -9.78 -1.12 2.49
C VAL A 218 -10.98 -1.74 3.19
N ASP A 219 -10.85 -1.93 4.49
CA ASP A 219 -11.84 -2.64 5.31
C ASP A 219 -12.61 -1.65 6.19
N ALA A 220 -13.87 -1.41 5.84
CA ALA A 220 -14.75 -0.52 6.60
C ALA A 220 -15.14 -1.11 7.97
N LEU A 221 -15.18 -2.44 8.11
CA LEU A 221 -15.46 -3.08 9.39
C LEU A 221 -14.27 -2.90 10.35
N ARG A 222 -13.05 -3.18 9.88
CA ARG A 222 -11.83 -2.93 10.65
C ARG A 222 -11.71 -1.46 11.03
N LEU A 223 -12.02 -0.54 10.10
CA LEU A 223 -12.00 0.89 10.37
C LEU A 223 -13.06 1.27 11.42
N SER A 224 -14.23 0.62 11.40
CA SER A 224 -15.28 0.79 12.42
C SER A 224 -14.83 0.32 13.81
N ASP A 225 -14.11 -0.80 13.88
CA ASP A 225 -13.56 -1.32 15.14
C ASP A 225 -12.56 -0.33 15.75
N VAL A 226 -11.69 0.24 14.93
CA VAL A 226 -10.73 1.28 15.38
C VAL A 226 -11.44 2.56 15.76
N ALA A 227 -12.49 2.94 15.03
CA ALA A 227 -13.26 4.15 15.25
C ALA A 227 -14.12 4.11 16.51
N GLY A 228 -14.57 2.92 16.91
CA GLY A 228 -15.60 2.75 17.96
C GLY A 228 -17.01 3.13 17.51
N PHE A 229 -17.23 3.37 16.21
CA PHE A 229 -18.52 3.65 15.59
C PHE A 229 -18.58 3.08 14.17
N ALA A 230 -19.79 2.89 13.63
CA ALA A 230 -19.98 2.33 12.30
C ALA A 230 -19.46 3.29 11.20
N VAL A 231 -18.58 2.80 10.34
CA VAL A 231 -18.11 3.47 9.12
C VAL A 231 -18.87 2.87 7.94
N PRO A 232 -19.89 3.55 7.40
CA PRO A 232 -20.68 3.02 6.29
C PRO A 232 -19.84 3.10 5.01
N ALA A 233 -19.73 1.97 4.31
CA ALA A 233 -19.11 1.92 3.00
C ALA A 233 -19.71 0.78 2.17
N ARG A 234 -19.87 1.04 0.88
CA ARG A 234 -20.22 -0.01 -0.07
C ARG A 234 -18.96 -0.71 -0.56
N GLU A 235 -19.08 -1.99 -0.89
CA GLU A 235 -18.01 -2.70 -1.57
C GLU A 235 -17.86 -2.18 -2.99
N LYS A 236 -16.65 -1.76 -3.33
CA LYS A 236 -16.25 -1.31 -4.65
C LYS A 236 -14.76 -1.51 -4.83
N GLY A 237 -14.40 -2.72 -5.23
CA GLY A 237 -13.01 -3.07 -5.49
C GLY A 237 -12.39 -2.27 -6.64
N ASN A 238 -11.07 -2.19 -6.63
CA ASN A 238 -10.29 -1.49 -7.66
C ASN A 238 -10.00 -2.37 -8.89
N ARG A 239 -10.28 -3.68 -8.81
CA ARG A 239 -10.05 -4.68 -9.87
C ARG A 239 -10.94 -5.91 -9.61
N PRO A 240 -11.14 -6.79 -10.61
CA PRO A 240 -11.91 -8.03 -10.42
C PRO A 240 -11.42 -8.84 -9.22
N GLY A 241 -12.34 -9.37 -8.41
CA GLY A 241 -12.05 -10.13 -7.19
C GLY A 241 -11.59 -9.30 -5.98
N CYS A 242 -11.58 -7.97 -6.06
CA CYS A 242 -11.24 -7.10 -4.95
C CYS A 242 -12.50 -6.77 -4.11
N LEU A 243 -12.47 -7.12 -2.82
CA LEU A 243 -13.58 -6.91 -1.88
C LEU A 243 -13.42 -5.61 -1.04
N CYS A 244 -12.56 -4.70 -1.48
CA CYS A 244 -12.33 -3.44 -0.78
C CYS A 244 -13.57 -2.54 -0.78
N ALA A 245 -13.74 -1.78 0.28
CA ALA A 245 -14.71 -0.70 0.36
C ALA A 245 -14.37 0.44 -0.62
N GLU A 246 -15.39 1.17 -1.05
CA GLU A 246 -15.19 2.36 -1.87
C GLU A 246 -14.30 3.37 -1.15
N SER A 247 -13.27 3.82 -1.84
CA SER A 247 -12.31 4.80 -1.32
C SER A 247 -11.81 5.75 -2.39
N ARG A 248 -11.22 6.87 -1.96
CA ARG A 248 -10.50 7.79 -2.85
C ARG A 248 -9.01 7.75 -2.52
N ASP A 249 -8.21 7.41 -3.52
CA ASP A 249 -6.76 7.40 -3.38
C ASP A 249 -6.18 8.79 -3.68
N ILE A 250 -5.28 9.26 -2.79
CA ILE A 250 -4.65 10.58 -2.87
C ILE A 250 -3.17 10.55 -3.28
N GLY A 251 -2.67 9.39 -3.71
CA GLY A 251 -1.30 9.26 -4.21
C GLY A 251 -1.18 9.40 -5.73
N ASP A 252 0.03 9.50 -6.23
CA ASP A 252 0.34 9.57 -7.66
C ASP A 252 1.29 8.44 -8.07
N TYR A 253 1.18 7.98 -9.33
CA TYR A 253 2.10 7.01 -9.90
C TYR A 253 3.48 7.63 -10.11
N ASP A 254 4.52 6.79 -10.16
CA ASP A 254 5.92 7.20 -10.38
C ASP A 254 6.42 8.27 -9.39
N SER A 255 5.99 8.17 -8.12
CA SER A 255 6.38 9.12 -7.06
C SER A 255 7.04 8.45 -5.84
N CYS A 256 6.95 7.12 -5.70
CA CYS A 256 7.55 6.40 -4.56
C CYS A 256 9.04 6.11 -4.80
N PRO A 257 9.98 6.65 -3.99
CA PRO A 257 11.42 6.46 -4.19
C PRO A 257 12.00 5.17 -3.56
N HIS A 258 11.21 4.31 -2.93
CA HIS A 258 11.69 3.06 -2.31
C HIS A 258 12.52 2.18 -3.26
N GLY A 259 12.15 2.14 -4.54
CA GLY A 259 12.89 1.37 -5.55
C GLY A 259 12.66 -0.13 -5.45
N CYS A 260 11.46 -0.57 -5.07
CA CYS A 260 11.02 -1.95 -5.19
C CYS A 260 10.97 -2.34 -6.67
N VAL A 261 11.78 -3.33 -7.06
CA VAL A 261 11.96 -3.71 -8.46
C VAL A 261 10.66 -4.27 -9.07
N TYR A 262 9.87 -4.93 -8.26
CA TYR A 262 8.59 -5.54 -8.65
C TYR A 262 7.40 -4.55 -8.65
N CYS A 263 7.62 -3.26 -8.35
CA CYS A 263 6.54 -2.31 -8.14
C CYS A 263 5.72 -2.04 -9.40
N TYR A 264 4.40 -2.21 -9.30
CA TYR A 264 3.47 -1.88 -10.37
C TYR A 264 3.19 -0.38 -10.51
N ALA A 265 3.41 0.39 -9.42
CA ALA A 265 3.08 1.81 -9.37
C ALA A 265 4.22 2.72 -9.87
N VAL A 266 5.45 2.20 -9.94
CA VAL A 266 6.64 2.94 -10.39
C VAL A 266 7.20 2.29 -11.65
N ALA A 267 7.23 3.05 -12.74
CA ALA A 267 7.76 2.59 -14.01
C ALA A 267 9.29 2.67 -14.05
N ASP A 268 9.83 3.72 -13.47
CA ASP A 268 11.25 3.99 -13.40
C ASP A 268 11.61 4.68 -12.09
N ARG A 269 12.63 4.15 -11.41
CA ARG A 269 13.09 4.65 -10.10
C ARG A 269 13.67 6.06 -10.20
N SER A 270 14.40 6.38 -11.26
CA SER A 270 15.03 7.69 -11.41
C SER A 270 13.98 8.79 -11.52
N THR A 271 12.91 8.54 -12.26
CA THR A 271 11.73 9.42 -12.35
C THR A 271 11.09 9.64 -10.98
N ALA A 272 10.90 8.58 -10.20
CA ALA A 272 10.32 8.70 -8.86
C ALA A 272 11.21 9.50 -7.91
N GLN A 273 12.53 9.31 -7.97
CA GLN A 273 13.51 10.07 -7.20
C GLN A 273 13.54 11.55 -7.59
N GLN A 274 13.49 11.87 -8.89
CA GLN A 274 13.42 13.26 -9.38
C GLN A 274 12.13 13.95 -8.93
N ARG A 275 10.99 13.26 -9.01
CA ARG A 275 9.70 13.79 -8.56
C ARG A 275 9.69 14.03 -7.05
N PHE A 276 10.29 13.13 -6.28
CA PHE A 276 10.44 13.31 -4.85
C PHE A 276 11.36 14.48 -4.51
N ALA A 277 12.51 14.62 -5.20
CA ALA A 277 13.42 15.72 -4.99
C ALA A 277 12.83 17.10 -5.37
N ALA A 278 11.91 17.13 -6.34
CA ALA A 278 11.20 18.33 -6.76
C ALA A 278 9.87 18.55 -6.01
N HIS A 279 9.56 17.71 -5.01
CA HIS A 279 8.33 17.77 -4.26
C HIS A 279 8.27 19.02 -3.37
N ASP A 280 7.14 19.75 -3.45
CA ASP A 280 6.82 20.86 -2.56
C ASP A 280 5.73 20.41 -1.57
N PRO A 281 6.03 20.32 -0.26
CA PRO A 281 5.06 19.92 0.75
C PRO A 281 3.90 20.91 0.93
N GLU A 282 4.01 22.14 0.45
CA GLU A 282 2.93 23.13 0.49
C GLU A 282 2.00 23.04 -0.74
N ALA A 283 2.39 22.33 -1.79
CA ALA A 283 1.60 22.22 -3.00
C ALA A 283 0.27 21.48 -2.77
N GLU A 284 -0.76 21.84 -3.53
CA GLU A 284 -2.06 21.17 -3.49
C GLU A 284 -2.01 19.74 -4.05
N PHE A 285 -1.06 19.47 -4.96
CA PHE A 285 -0.81 18.18 -5.59
C PHE A 285 0.38 17.49 -4.94
N LEU A 286 0.32 16.16 -4.83
CA LEU A 286 1.45 15.37 -4.36
C LEU A 286 2.67 15.50 -5.30
N VAL A 287 2.42 15.50 -6.61
CA VAL A 287 3.45 15.66 -7.63
C VAL A 287 3.11 16.87 -8.51
N THR A 288 4.00 17.84 -8.55
CA THR A 288 3.89 18.97 -9.46
C THR A 288 4.14 18.48 -10.89
N ARG A 289 3.14 18.55 -11.74
CA ARG A 289 3.31 18.26 -13.17
C ARG A 289 3.67 19.55 -13.90
N PRO A 290 4.62 19.53 -14.84
CA PRO A 290 4.84 20.69 -15.71
C PRO A 290 3.51 21.03 -16.41
N LYS A 291 3.15 22.31 -16.42
CA LYS A 291 1.97 22.78 -17.21
C LYS A 291 2.17 22.24 -18.63
N ARG A 292 1.18 21.49 -19.15
CA ARG A 292 1.15 21.22 -20.58
C ARG A 292 1.24 22.57 -21.29
N PRO A 293 2.14 22.74 -22.28
CA PRO A 293 2.10 23.95 -23.10
C PRO A 293 0.68 24.08 -23.64
N SER A 294 0.09 25.25 -23.48
CA SER A 294 -1.19 25.57 -24.09
C SER A 294 -1.00 25.36 -25.60
N ILE A 295 -1.70 24.38 -26.16
CA ILE A 295 -1.81 24.26 -27.60
C ILE A 295 -2.58 25.51 -28.00
N SER A 296 -1.86 26.53 -28.47
CA SER A 296 -2.46 27.68 -29.14
C SER A 296 -3.20 27.13 -30.34
N SER A 297 -4.52 27.27 -30.34
CA SER A 297 -5.33 26.99 -31.55
C SER A 297 -4.71 27.73 -32.72
N PRO A 298 -4.51 27.09 -33.89
CA PRO A 298 -4.06 27.80 -35.06
C PRO A 298 -5.11 28.89 -35.38
N PRO A 299 -4.67 30.07 -35.83
CA PRO A 299 -5.62 31.12 -36.24
C PRO A 299 -6.54 30.54 -37.32
N LEU A 300 -7.84 30.73 -37.13
CA LEU A 300 -8.84 30.47 -38.17
C LEU A 300 -8.45 31.33 -39.37
N GLY A 301 -7.96 30.66 -40.41
CA GLY A 301 -7.69 31.35 -41.68
C GLY A 301 -8.97 31.94 -42.23
N GLU A 302 -8.99 33.24 -42.35
CA GLU A 302 -9.93 33.94 -43.19
C GLU A 302 -9.67 33.55 -44.66
N GLY A 303 -10.67 32.95 -45.28
CA GLY A 303 -10.69 32.60 -46.69
C GLY A 303 -12.10 32.35 -47.13
#